data_312a7fe69f6119a5cf86c9abb5945fe8
#
_entry.id   312a7fe69f6119a5cf86c9abb5945fe8
#
_cell.length_a   1.000
_cell.length_b   1.000
_cell.length_c   1.000
_cell.angle_alpha   90.00
_cell.angle_beta   90.00
_cell.angle_gamma   90.00
#
_symmetry.space_group_name_H-M   'P 1'
#
loop_
_entity.id
_entity.type
_entity.pdbx_description
1 polymer ?
#
loop_
_entity_poly.entity_id
_entity_poly.type
_entity_poly.pdbx_seq_one_letter_code
_entity_poly.pdbx_strand_id
1 'polypeptide(L)'
;MRDSTVIAELERRLAEFGFRDARLRLRARELREHHEDLKQAALEEGMSETDAEARAEKLLGEPYALAAQISAVLRQSSWYGRHPVITFCLLPLVGMLLMMALGLGVDALATRLCFRAGEVSLLAETGAGMALLNTVVLGTWCGMVLLTAIFFCWLAQRTARGLIWALTACAVCSFYSCCAGIQLHPHQVTLCCGFPPALFHPDWVPLNWMPLLAPMLVAAGVWWRRHQRLKRFPVPVRAAGGIRAPRPRVVLAQTGFFTPSGLIAILAVGAIVVAGLRVRSEVLRQAAIHRERIATIWPAERAAVERQLKSRQMTVALPDARTINLKPWLNAALTDSLGGWDDASSNNLAELPQGLHVFDGIPFDVEGRLQLMGRNLLDGDTTWPVRVRNIKVAAKCVRIHLLHGANGITEDMTGRNVATLVLHYSDGSQVRIPIVAGSQVRDWWGPIYDTAAGWNSCQPTAPGSELAWIGSNPRIKEKEPELSLRLYQSTFENPRPDLEIASIDFVSSVTDAAPFFVGLTLE
;
A
#
# COMPACT_ATOMS: atom_id res chain seq x y z
N MET A 1 -22.93 44.09 39.56
CA MET A 1 -21.86 44.59 38.70
C MET A 1 -22.32 44.38 37.26
N ARG A 2 -22.57 45.46 36.53
CA ARG A 2 -22.78 45.38 35.06
C ARG A 2 -21.37 45.17 34.48
N ASP A 3 -21.14 44.04 33.81
CA ASP A 3 -19.89 43.92 33.04
C ASP A 3 -19.85 45.08 32.04
N SER A 4 -18.78 45.86 32.04
CA SER A 4 -18.60 46.96 31.09
C SER A 4 -18.73 46.39 29.66
N THR A 5 -19.49 47.07 28.82
CA THR A 5 -19.68 46.66 27.44
C THR A 5 -18.36 46.55 26.67
N VAL A 6 -17.38 47.37 27.08
CA VAL A 6 -16.03 47.40 26.52
C VAL A 6 -15.27 46.09 26.81
N ILE A 7 -15.37 45.56 28.05
CA ILE A 7 -14.69 44.33 28.45
C ILE A 7 -15.31 43.11 27.75
N ALA A 8 -16.64 43.05 27.63
CA ALA A 8 -17.32 41.98 26.90
C ALA A 8 -16.91 41.95 25.39
N GLU A 9 -16.81 43.13 24.78
CA GLU A 9 -16.35 43.25 23.39
C GLU A 9 -14.87 42.89 23.27
N LEU A 10 -14.01 43.27 24.23
CA LEU A 10 -12.61 42.90 24.26
C LEU A 10 -12.42 41.38 24.41
N GLU A 11 -13.19 40.72 25.27
CA GLU A 11 -13.18 39.25 25.41
C GLU A 11 -13.55 38.59 24.09
N ARG A 12 -14.56 39.10 23.41
CA ARG A 12 -14.97 38.63 22.08
C ARG A 12 -13.84 38.77 21.06
N ARG A 13 -13.18 39.93 21.00
CA ARG A 13 -12.05 40.18 20.09
C ARG A 13 -10.85 39.30 20.39
N LEU A 14 -10.49 39.10 21.66
CA LEU A 14 -9.43 38.15 22.02
C LEU A 14 -9.77 36.71 21.61
N ALA A 15 -11.03 36.30 21.73
CA ALA A 15 -11.49 35.00 21.22
C ALA A 15 -11.38 34.90 19.68
N GLU A 16 -11.69 36.00 18.96
CA GLU A 16 -11.49 36.09 17.51
C GLU A 16 -10.01 35.95 17.11
N PHE A 17 -9.08 36.47 17.90
CA PHE A 17 -7.65 36.27 17.73
C PHE A 17 -7.14 34.88 18.14
N GLY A 18 -8.03 33.99 18.63
CA GLY A 18 -7.71 32.58 18.89
C GLY A 18 -7.18 32.28 20.28
N PHE A 19 -7.39 33.16 21.25
CA PHE A 19 -7.05 32.90 22.64
C PHE A 19 -7.83 31.71 23.20
N ARG A 20 -7.19 30.87 24.02
CA ARG A 20 -7.82 29.78 24.75
C ARG A 20 -8.60 30.29 25.94
N ASP A 21 -9.68 29.60 26.30
CA ASP A 21 -10.59 29.99 27.39
C ASP A 21 -9.88 30.28 28.73
N ALA A 22 -8.81 29.53 29.06
CA ALA A 22 -8.05 29.76 30.27
C ALA A 22 -7.26 31.09 30.23
N ARG A 23 -6.57 31.38 29.11
CA ARG A 23 -5.83 32.64 28.93
C ARG A 23 -6.77 33.82 28.72
N LEU A 24 -7.87 33.59 28.04
CA LEU A 24 -8.91 34.59 27.85
C LEU A 24 -9.48 35.03 29.20
N ARG A 25 -9.83 34.09 30.07
CA ARG A 25 -10.31 34.39 31.44
C ARG A 25 -9.28 35.12 32.30
N LEU A 26 -7.99 34.71 32.20
CA LEU A 26 -6.93 35.39 32.94
C LEU A 26 -6.78 36.86 32.50
N ARG A 27 -6.70 37.10 31.18
CA ARG A 27 -6.57 38.45 30.63
C ARG A 27 -7.82 39.30 30.84
N ALA A 28 -8.97 38.72 30.73
CA ALA A 28 -10.23 39.40 31.02
C ALA A 28 -10.32 39.79 32.50
N ARG A 29 -9.80 38.96 33.42
CA ARG A 29 -9.73 39.29 34.85
C ARG A 29 -8.76 40.44 35.11
N GLU A 30 -7.55 40.38 34.60
CA GLU A 30 -6.53 41.46 34.73
C GLU A 30 -7.09 42.77 34.18
N LEU A 31 -7.80 42.77 33.08
CA LEU A 31 -8.39 43.97 32.48
C LEU A 31 -9.59 44.49 33.25
N ARG A 32 -10.38 43.63 33.89
CA ARG A 32 -11.48 44.07 34.81
C ARG A 32 -10.90 44.71 36.06
N GLU A 33 -9.87 44.11 36.65
CA GLU A 33 -9.17 44.67 37.79
C GLU A 33 -8.62 46.08 37.45
N HIS A 34 -7.94 46.20 36.29
CA HIS A 34 -7.38 47.49 35.84
C HIS A 34 -8.49 48.52 35.53
N HIS A 35 -9.61 48.12 34.95
CA HIS A 35 -10.75 49.00 34.69
C HIS A 35 -11.36 49.52 36.01
N GLU A 36 -11.49 48.64 37.01
CA GLU A 36 -12.01 49.00 38.32
C GLU A 36 -11.05 49.97 39.06
N ASP A 37 -9.72 49.75 38.96
CA ASP A 37 -8.72 50.69 39.51
C ASP A 37 -8.80 52.06 38.84
N LEU A 38 -8.98 52.15 37.53
CA LEU A 38 -9.16 53.42 36.81
C LEU A 38 -10.44 54.13 37.20
N LYS A 39 -11.55 53.39 37.39
CA LYS A 39 -12.80 53.91 37.87
C LYS A 39 -12.69 54.44 39.28
N GLN A 40 -12.08 53.69 40.18
CA GLN A 40 -11.85 54.08 41.56
C GLN A 40 -11.03 55.37 41.66
N ALA A 41 -9.95 55.47 40.89
CA ALA A 41 -9.13 56.68 40.83
C ALA A 41 -9.93 57.91 40.37
N ALA A 42 -10.81 57.76 39.39
CA ALA A 42 -11.70 58.87 38.94
C ALA A 42 -12.73 59.26 39.98
N LEU A 43 -13.26 58.31 40.76
CA LEU A 43 -14.15 58.60 41.90
C LEU A 43 -13.44 59.35 43.03
N GLU A 44 -12.16 59.02 43.31
CA GLU A 44 -11.33 59.73 44.29
C GLU A 44 -11.02 61.18 43.85
N GLU A 45 -10.98 61.42 42.52
CA GLU A 45 -10.91 62.76 41.96
C GLU A 45 -12.22 63.56 42.07
N GLY A 46 -13.29 62.97 42.65
CA GLY A 46 -14.57 63.61 42.87
C GLY A 46 -15.55 63.57 41.68
N MET A 47 -15.34 62.71 40.71
CA MET A 47 -16.23 62.54 39.57
C MET A 47 -17.52 61.78 39.97
N SER A 48 -18.58 61.99 39.22
CA SER A 48 -19.77 61.14 39.34
C SER A 48 -19.47 59.72 38.90
N GLU A 49 -20.22 58.72 39.39
CA GLU A 49 -20.02 57.31 39.03
C GLU A 49 -20.16 57.09 37.52
N THR A 50 -21.02 57.82 36.86
CA THR A 50 -21.23 57.74 35.39
C THR A 50 -20.04 58.34 34.62
N ASP A 51 -19.49 59.45 35.09
CA ASP A 51 -18.31 60.10 34.46
C ASP A 51 -17.03 59.32 34.74
N ALA A 52 -16.89 58.72 35.94
CA ALA A 52 -15.80 57.83 36.28
C ALA A 52 -15.76 56.59 35.42
N GLU A 53 -16.91 55.94 35.18
CA GLU A 53 -17.05 54.80 34.27
C GLU A 53 -16.65 55.19 32.84
N ALA A 54 -17.19 56.31 32.32
CA ALA A 54 -16.87 56.78 30.95
C ALA A 54 -15.38 57.14 30.80
N ARG A 55 -14.75 57.71 31.87
CA ARG A 55 -13.35 57.99 31.86
C ARG A 55 -12.46 56.73 31.91
N ALA A 56 -12.85 55.75 32.72
CA ALA A 56 -12.18 54.45 32.78
C ALA A 56 -12.25 53.71 31.41
N GLU A 57 -13.41 53.69 30.78
CA GLU A 57 -13.55 53.11 29.41
C GLU A 57 -12.71 53.84 28.37
N LYS A 58 -12.64 55.17 28.42
CA LYS A 58 -11.82 56.00 27.55
C LYS A 58 -10.30 55.76 27.75
N LEU A 59 -9.85 55.61 28.99
CA LEU A 59 -8.47 55.33 29.35
C LEU A 59 -8.06 53.89 28.98
N LEU A 60 -8.98 52.92 29.08
CA LEU A 60 -8.73 51.54 28.66
C LEU A 60 -8.50 51.44 27.16
N GLY A 61 -9.10 52.36 26.39
CA GLY A 61 -8.95 52.44 24.94
C GLY A 61 -9.91 51.57 24.13
N GLU A 62 -9.73 51.58 22.82
CA GLU A 62 -10.58 50.82 21.89
C GLU A 62 -10.36 49.31 22.02
N PRO A 63 -11.42 48.50 22.24
CA PRO A 63 -11.29 47.05 22.47
C PRO A 63 -10.56 46.29 21.36
N TYR A 64 -10.76 46.71 20.11
CA TYR A 64 -10.06 46.08 19.00
C TYR A 64 -8.56 46.35 19.00
N ALA A 65 -8.17 47.64 19.21
CA ALA A 65 -6.76 48.03 19.24
C ALA A 65 -6.02 47.34 20.39
N LEU A 66 -6.63 47.27 21.56
CA LEU A 66 -6.05 46.62 22.74
C LEU A 66 -5.93 45.10 22.51
N ALA A 67 -6.94 44.44 21.98
CA ALA A 67 -6.89 43.02 21.63
C ALA A 67 -5.79 42.73 20.60
N ALA A 68 -5.64 43.59 19.59
CA ALA A 68 -4.60 43.49 18.57
C ALA A 68 -3.20 43.62 19.20
N GLN A 69 -2.98 44.59 20.10
CA GLN A 69 -1.70 44.77 20.81
C GLN A 69 -1.38 43.55 21.70
N ILE A 70 -2.30 43.07 22.50
CA ILE A 70 -2.12 41.87 23.33
C ILE A 70 -1.77 40.65 22.47
N SER A 71 -2.44 40.48 21.33
CA SER A 71 -2.13 39.41 20.40
C SER A 71 -0.77 39.55 19.74
N ALA A 72 -0.33 40.77 19.42
CA ALA A 72 0.98 41.04 18.83
C ALA A 72 2.13 40.72 19.82
N VAL A 73 1.98 41.08 21.09
CA VAL A 73 2.95 40.73 22.16
C VAL A 73 3.09 39.20 22.27
N LEU A 74 1.99 38.47 22.28
CA LEU A 74 2.03 37.01 22.35
C LEU A 74 2.66 36.37 21.11
N ARG A 75 2.43 36.91 19.92
CA ARG A 75 3.09 36.46 18.69
C ARG A 75 4.60 36.65 18.75
N GLN A 76 5.06 37.73 19.37
CA GLN A 76 6.47 38.06 19.50
C GLN A 76 7.16 37.36 20.70
N SER A 77 6.41 36.87 21.66
CA SER A 77 6.94 36.25 22.88
C SER A 77 7.58 34.88 22.68
N SER A 78 7.30 34.19 21.55
CA SER A 78 7.87 32.89 21.25
C SER A 78 8.49 32.84 19.86
N TRP A 79 9.52 32.02 19.71
CA TRP A 79 10.14 31.77 18.38
C TRP A 79 9.13 31.32 17.36
N TYR A 80 8.26 30.37 17.71
CA TYR A 80 7.19 29.86 16.85
C TYR A 80 6.21 30.94 16.38
N GLY A 81 5.92 31.89 17.25
CA GLY A 81 5.07 33.03 16.92
C GLY A 81 5.77 34.06 16.04
N ARG A 82 7.08 34.23 16.12
CA ARG A 82 7.86 35.15 15.28
C ARG A 82 8.02 34.67 13.84
N HIS A 83 8.16 33.35 13.65
CA HIS A 83 8.43 32.73 12.34
C HIS A 83 7.28 31.86 11.84
N PRO A 84 6.12 32.43 11.47
CA PRO A 84 4.92 31.65 11.16
C PRO A 84 5.08 30.76 9.92
N VAL A 85 5.80 31.19 8.89
CA VAL A 85 6.03 30.40 7.67
C VAL A 85 6.85 29.16 8.03
N ILE A 86 7.93 29.30 8.78
CA ILE A 86 8.73 28.15 9.23
C ILE A 86 7.88 27.24 10.10
N THR A 87 7.12 27.81 11.06
CA THR A 87 6.33 27.04 12.02
C THR A 87 5.15 26.29 11.40
N PHE A 88 4.45 26.87 10.44
CA PHE A 88 3.19 26.29 9.91
C PHE A 88 3.28 25.79 8.47
N CYS A 89 4.43 25.99 7.79
CA CYS A 89 4.68 25.43 6.45
C CYS A 89 5.83 24.44 6.49
N LEU A 90 7.00 24.79 7.03
CA LEU A 90 8.17 23.91 6.98
C LEU A 90 8.20 22.87 8.11
N LEU A 91 7.91 23.26 9.35
CA LEU A 91 7.89 22.31 10.48
C LEU A 91 6.84 21.19 10.32
N PRO A 92 5.64 21.37 9.75
CA PRO A 92 4.76 20.26 9.46
C PRO A 92 5.38 19.21 8.53
N LEU A 93 6.14 19.61 7.52
CA LEU A 93 6.85 18.67 6.63
C LEU A 93 7.89 17.86 7.40
N VAL A 94 8.73 18.53 8.21
CA VAL A 94 9.72 17.84 9.05
C VAL A 94 9.03 16.95 10.08
N GLY A 95 7.95 17.44 10.69
CA GLY A 95 7.13 16.67 11.62
C GLY A 95 6.55 15.41 11.00
N MET A 96 6.03 15.49 9.78
CA MET A 96 5.51 14.34 9.04
C MET A 96 6.61 13.33 8.71
N LEU A 97 7.80 13.77 8.30
CA LEU A 97 8.94 12.87 8.06
C LEU A 97 9.37 12.14 9.34
N LEU A 98 9.49 12.86 10.45
CA LEU A 98 9.83 12.26 11.75
C LEU A 98 8.75 11.26 12.22
N MET A 99 7.49 11.63 12.09
CA MET A 99 6.37 10.75 12.46
C MET A 99 6.30 9.52 11.56
N MET A 100 6.62 9.64 10.27
CA MET A 100 6.72 8.50 9.37
C MET A 100 7.84 7.55 9.82
N ALA A 101 9.03 8.05 10.11
CA ALA A 101 10.14 7.24 10.61
C ALA A 101 9.79 6.56 11.94
N LEU A 102 9.13 7.27 12.86
CA LEU A 102 8.65 6.73 14.12
C LEU A 102 7.58 5.66 13.90
N GLY A 103 6.62 5.89 12.99
CA GLY A 103 5.57 4.92 12.63
C GLY A 103 6.17 3.62 12.12
N LEU A 104 7.09 3.70 11.15
CA LEU A 104 7.81 2.52 10.64
C LEU A 104 8.58 1.79 11.74
N GLY A 105 9.21 2.53 12.66
CA GLY A 105 9.89 1.93 13.81
C GLY A 105 8.94 1.21 14.75
N VAL A 106 7.78 1.78 15.02
CA VAL A 106 6.72 1.17 15.86
C VAL A 106 6.14 -0.06 15.17
N ASP A 107 5.83 0.01 13.88
CA ASP A 107 5.31 -1.12 13.11
C ASP A 107 6.34 -2.27 13.04
N ALA A 108 7.62 -1.96 12.82
CA ALA A 108 8.70 -2.95 12.84
C ALA A 108 8.87 -3.60 14.22
N LEU A 109 8.81 -2.80 15.30
CA LEU A 109 8.88 -3.31 16.67
C LEU A 109 7.67 -4.17 17.03
N ALA A 110 6.46 -3.70 16.70
CA ALA A 110 5.22 -4.44 16.93
C ALA A 110 5.23 -5.77 16.17
N THR A 111 5.70 -5.76 14.92
CA THR A 111 5.85 -6.97 14.11
C THR A 111 6.83 -7.94 14.78
N ARG A 112 7.99 -7.49 15.24
CA ARG A 112 8.98 -8.34 15.94
C ARG A 112 8.48 -8.90 17.28
N LEU A 113 7.65 -8.14 18.01
CA LEU A 113 7.10 -8.57 19.29
C LEU A 113 5.91 -9.52 19.14
N CYS A 114 5.10 -9.32 18.10
CA CYS A 114 3.86 -10.07 17.89
C CYS A 114 4.05 -11.34 17.05
N PHE A 115 5.08 -11.39 16.19
CA PHE A 115 5.31 -12.49 15.25
C PHE A 115 6.73 -13.00 15.36
N ARG A 116 6.89 -14.33 15.23
CA ARG A 116 8.22 -14.95 15.09
C ARG A 116 8.76 -14.74 13.67
N ALA A 117 10.07 -14.82 13.53
CA ALA A 117 10.69 -14.82 12.21
C ALA A 117 10.09 -15.95 11.35
N GLY A 118 9.57 -15.61 10.17
CA GLY A 118 8.87 -16.53 9.27
C GLY A 118 7.33 -16.50 9.35
N GLU A 119 6.72 -16.04 10.45
CA GLU A 119 5.25 -15.93 10.52
C GLU A 119 4.74 -14.72 9.72
N VAL A 120 5.56 -13.69 9.54
CA VAL A 120 5.22 -12.49 8.76
C VAL A 120 5.17 -12.78 7.28
N SER A 121 6.08 -13.62 6.77
CA SER A 121 6.07 -14.04 5.36
C SER A 121 4.82 -14.87 5.05
N LEU A 122 4.46 -15.79 5.95
CA LEU A 122 3.22 -16.59 5.83
C LEU A 122 1.95 -15.72 5.85
N LEU A 123 1.96 -14.65 6.65
CA LEU A 123 0.87 -13.66 6.67
C LEU A 123 0.76 -12.89 5.35
N ALA A 124 1.91 -12.46 4.82
CA ALA A 124 1.97 -11.70 3.58
C ALA A 124 1.49 -12.52 2.36
N GLU A 125 1.60 -13.85 2.41
CA GLU A 125 1.14 -14.77 1.36
C GLU A 125 -0.38 -15.00 1.38
N THR A 126 -1.05 -14.68 2.50
CA THR A 126 -2.52 -14.78 2.57
C THR A 126 -3.17 -13.44 2.27
N GLY A 127 -4.19 -13.41 1.41
CA GLY A 127 -4.94 -12.18 1.11
C GLY A 127 -5.51 -11.51 2.37
N ALA A 128 -5.93 -12.29 3.36
CA ALA A 128 -6.39 -11.79 4.66
C ALA A 128 -5.25 -11.20 5.51
N GLY A 129 -4.07 -11.81 5.49
CA GLY A 129 -2.88 -11.32 6.19
C GLY A 129 -2.38 -10.00 5.59
N MET A 130 -2.32 -9.89 4.26
CA MET A 130 -1.99 -8.64 3.57
C MET A 130 -2.99 -7.52 3.86
N ALA A 131 -4.29 -7.82 3.85
CA ALA A 131 -5.32 -6.85 4.20
C ALA A 131 -5.15 -6.35 5.65
N LEU A 132 -4.76 -7.23 6.58
CA LEU A 132 -4.47 -6.87 7.96
C LEU A 132 -3.25 -5.96 8.07
N LEU A 133 -2.11 -6.36 7.48
CA LEU A 133 -0.88 -5.58 7.49
C LEU A 133 -1.12 -4.19 6.90
N ASN A 134 -1.80 -4.10 5.77
CA ASN A 134 -2.20 -2.84 5.15
C ASN A 134 -3.10 -2.00 6.07
N THR A 135 -4.04 -2.62 6.78
CA THR A 135 -4.92 -1.92 7.72
C THR A 135 -4.14 -1.35 8.91
N VAL A 136 -3.18 -2.09 9.45
CA VAL A 136 -2.31 -1.62 10.56
C VAL A 136 -1.46 -0.46 10.11
N VAL A 137 -0.75 -0.59 8.99
CA VAL A 137 0.11 0.47 8.44
C VAL A 137 -0.71 1.72 8.11
N LEU A 138 -1.87 1.57 7.47
CA LEU A 138 -2.77 2.68 7.17
C LEU A 138 -3.30 3.34 8.46
N GLY A 139 -3.68 2.55 9.46
CA GLY A 139 -4.13 3.06 10.77
C GLY A 139 -3.04 3.86 11.48
N THR A 140 -1.81 3.34 11.50
CA THR A 140 -0.64 4.03 12.05
C THR A 140 -0.38 5.33 11.29
N TRP A 141 -0.39 5.29 9.95
CA TRP A 141 -0.20 6.45 9.09
C TRP A 141 -1.28 7.53 9.32
N CYS A 142 -2.55 7.16 9.30
CA CYS A 142 -3.66 8.08 9.59
C CYS A 142 -3.54 8.70 10.99
N GLY A 143 -3.17 7.89 11.98
CA GLY A 143 -2.94 8.34 13.35
C GLY A 143 -1.83 9.39 13.45
N MET A 144 -0.71 9.16 12.78
CA MET A 144 0.43 10.08 12.76
C MET A 144 0.09 11.41 12.08
N VAL A 145 -0.58 11.36 10.93
CA VAL A 145 -1.06 12.55 10.22
C VAL A 145 -2.02 13.36 11.08
N LEU A 146 -2.96 12.68 11.74
CA LEU A 146 -3.94 13.30 12.64
C LEU A 146 -3.26 13.98 13.84
N LEU A 147 -2.35 13.29 14.51
CA LEU A 147 -1.61 13.83 15.66
C LEU A 147 -0.79 15.06 15.27
N THR A 148 -0.12 15.02 14.12
CA THR A 148 0.64 16.15 13.59
C THR A 148 -0.28 17.35 13.32
N ALA A 149 -1.41 17.15 12.66
CA ALA A 149 -2.38 18.21 12.41
C ALA A 149 -2.97 18.80 13.70
N ILE A 150 -3.32 17.95 14.68
CA ILE A 150 -3.79 18.39 16.01
C ILE A 150 -2.73 19.23 16.70
N PHE A 151 -1.47 18.81 16.67
CA PHE A 151 -0.37 19.53 17.30
C PHE A 151 -0.21 20.94 16.70
N PHE A 152 -0.20 21.07 15.36
CA PHE A 152 -0.07 22.38 14.71
C PHE A 152 -1.30 23.27 14.90
N CYS A 153 -2.51 22.69 14.94
CA CYS A 153 -3.70 23.44 15.33
C CYS A 153 -3.63 23.95 16.77
N TRP A 154 -3.12 23.13 17.70
CA TRP A 154 -2.86 23.55 19.07
C TRP A 154 -1.80 24.66 19.15
N LEU A 155 -0.71 24.54 18.38
CA LEU A 155 0.37 25.52 18.35
C LEU A 155 -0.11 26.86 17.78
N ALA A 156 -0.95 26.85 16.73
CA ALA A 156 -1.57 28.06 16.18
C ALA A 156 -2.41 28.80 17.22
N GLN A 157 -3.20 28.06 18.02
CA GLN A 157 -3.97 28.64 19.12
C GLN A 157 -3.05 29.17 20.24
N ARG A 158 -1.96 28.46 20.58
CA ARG A 158 -1.03 28.86 21.62
C ARG A 158 -0.27 30.16 21.28
N THR A 159 0.03 30.37 20.01
CA THR A 159 0.77 31.53 19.51
C THR A 159 -0.13 32.69 19.05
N ALA A 160 -1.44 32.60 19.26
CA ALA A 160 -2.44 33.55 18.79
C ALA A 160 -2.32 33.89 17.27
N ARG A 161 -1.87 32.93 16.45
CA ARG A 161 -1.69 33.12 15.01
C ARG A 161 -2.99 32.95 14.18
N GLY A 162 -4.07 32.59 14.83
CA GLY A 162 -5.38 32.52 14.22
C GLY A 162 -5.62 31.26 13.38
N LEU A 163 -6.84 31.17 12.83
CA LEU A 163 -7.31 29.98 12.12
C LEU A 163 -6.56 29.74 10.81
N ILE A 164 -6.16 30.78 10.10
CA ILE A 164 -5.53 30.64 8.79
C ILE A 164 -4.25 29.81 8.86
N TRP A 165 -3.42 30.02 9.88
CA TRP A 165 -2.18 29.26 10.06
C TRP A 165 -2.43 27.80 10.48
N ALA A 166 -3.50 27.55 11.24
CA ALA A 166 -3.93 26.19 11.55
C ALA A 166 -4.38 25.45 10.27
N LEU A 167 -5.16 26.12 9.42
CA LEU A 167 -5.60 25.57 8.13
C LEU A 167 -4.42 25.33 7.17
N THR A 168 -3.45 26.26 7.13
CA THR A 168 -2.24 26.10 6.32
C THR A 168 -1.47 24.86 6.74
N ALA A 169 -1.25 24.66 8.04
CA ALA A 169 -0.55 23.45 8.53
C ALA A 169 -1.32 22.16 8.20
N CYS A 170 -2.66 22.17 8.33
CA CYS A 170 -3.49 21.04 7.93
C CYS A 170 -3.40 20.75 6.43
N ALA A 171 -3.40 21.82 5.59
CA ALA A 171 -3.24 21.68 4.15
C ALA A 171 -1.87 21.11 3.76
N VAL A 172 -0.80 21.54 4.45
CA VAL A 172 0.55 20.97 4.26
C VAL A 172 0.59 19.49 4.65
N CYS A 173 0.00 19.10 5.78
CA CYS A 173 -0.09 17.70 6.19
C CYS A 173 -0.90 16.87 5.18
N SER A 174 -2.02 17.38 4.66
CA SER A 174 -2.82 16.72 3.64
C SER A 174 -2.07 16.55 2.33
N PHE A 175 -1.39 17.62 1.86
CA PHE A 175 -0.57 17.57 0.66
C PHE A 175 0.55 16.54 0.77
N TYR A 176 1.27 16.53 1.90
CA TYR A 176 2.31 15.54 2.15
C TYR A 176 1.75 14.11 2.14
N SER A 177 0.59 13.89 2.76
CA SER A 177 -0.08 12.58 2.78
C SER A 177 -0.51 12.09 1.39
N CYS A 178 -0.72 13.01 0.44
CA CYS A 178 -0.98 12.65 -0.96
C CYS A 178 0.30 12.29 -1.73
N CYS A 179 1.46 12.85 -1.35
CA CYS A 179 2.72 12.66 -2.06
C CYS A 179 3.55 11.49 -1.52
N ALA A 180 3.25 10.99 -0.33
CA ALA A 180 3.96 9.89 0.31
C ALA A 180 3.00 8.73 0.59
N GLY A 181 3.36 7.54 0.18
CA GLY A 181 2.63 6.30 0.43
C GLY A 181 3.56 5.18 0.85
N ILE A 182 3.03 4.24 1.61
CA ILE A 182 3.73 3.01 1.98
C ILE A 182 3.00 1.86 1.28
N GLN A 183 3.73 1.11 0.46
CA GLN A 183 3.25 -0.11 -0.18
C GLN A 183 3.91 -1.31 0.49
N LEU A 184 3.07 -2.25 0.94
CA LEU A 184 3.55 -3.54 1.44
C LEU A 184 3.41 -4.57 0.32
N HIS A 185 4.52 -5.21 -0.01
CA HIS A 185 4.58 -6.40 -0.83
C HIS A 185 4.97 -7.60 0.03
N PRO A 186 4.68 -8.85 -0.37
CA PRO A 186 4.97 -10.04 0.43
C PRO A 186 6.41 -10.13 0.95
N HIS A 187 7.37 -9.56 0.22
CA HIS A 187 8.80 -9.62 0.58
C HIS A 187 9.48 -8.26 0.66
N GLN A 188 8.73 -7.15 0.47
CA GLN A 188 9.33 -5.83 0.36
C GLN A 188 8.40 -4.73 0.85
N VAL A 189 8.94 -3.78 1.63
CA VAL A 189 8.26 -2.53 1.96
C VAL A 189 8.76 -1.45 1.01
N THR A 190 7.88 -0.94 0.16
CA THR A 190 8.24 0.11 -0.79
C THR A 190 7.68 1.45 -0.30
N LEU A 191 8.57 2.43 -0.12
CA LEU A 191 8.22 3.82 0.08
C LEU A 191 7.99 4.47 -1.28
N CYS A 192 6.73 4.74 -1.60
CA CYS A 192 6.38 5.46 -2.81
C CYS A 192 6.32 6.96 -2.51
N CYS A 193 7.27 7.71 -3.06
CA CYS A 193 7.24 9.17 -3.07
C CYS A 193 7.12 9.60 -4.53
N GLY A 194 6.02 10.24 -4.91
CA GLY A 194 5.81 10.64 -6.30
C GLY A 194 4.82 11.79 -6.47
N PHE A 195 5.00 12.54 -7.54
CA PHE A 195 4.06 13.53 -8.03
C PHE A 195 3.76 13.19 -9.49
N PRO A 196 2.54 13.07 -9.95
CA PRO A 196 1.25 13.32 -9.29
C PRO A 196 0.85 12.24 -8.29
N PRO A 197 0.01 12.61 -7.31
CA PRO A 197 -0.30 11.75 -6.19
C PRO A 197 -0.90 10.40 -6.63
N ALA A 198 -0.56 9.37 -5.89
CA ALA A 198 -1.12 8.03 -5.98
C ALA A 198 -2.67 7.96 -5.96
N LEU A 199 -3.34 9.10 -5.72
CA LEU A 199 -4.80 9.30 -5.76
C LEU A 199 -5.45 8.91 -7.10
N PHE A 200 -4.69 8.90 -8.20
CA PHE A 200 -5.22 8.63 -9.55
C PHE A 200 -4.88 7.23 -10.07
N HIS A 201 -4.22 6.39 -9.26
CA HIS A 201 -3.97 5.01 -9.68
C HIS A 201 -5.22 4.17 -9.44
N PRO A 202 -5.79 3.51 -10.48
CA PRO A 202 -7.07 2.80 -10.40
C PRO A 202 -7.08 1.65 -9.37
N ASP A 203 -5.92 1.06 -9.07
CA ASP A 203 -5.79 -0.07 -8.15
C ASP A 203 -5.66 0.35 -6.66
N TRP A 204 -5.65 1.66 -6.37
CA TRP A 204 -5.42 2.22 -5.04
C TRP A 204 -6.67 2.81 -4.38
N VAL A 205 -7.82 2.32 -4.74
CA VAL A 205 -9.14 2.75 -4.27
C VAL A 205 -9.36 2.29 -2.82
N PRO A 206 -10.23 2.79 -2.09
CA PRO A 206 -10.59 4.02 -1.39
C PRO A 206 -9.82 4.30 -0.08
N LEU A 207 -8.94 3.39 0.36
CA LEU A 207 -8.22 3.46 1.66
C LEU A 207 -7.20 4.61 1.71
N ASN A 208 -6.64 5.00 0.56
CA ASN A 208 -5.64 6.08 0.48
C ASN A 208 -6.21 7.49 0.67
N TRP A 209 -7.54 7.65 0.65
CA TRP A 209 -8.19 8.93 0.94
C TRP A 209 -8.25 9.26 2.43
N MET A 210 -8.15 8.26 3.31
CA MET A 210 -8.23 8.49 4.76
C MET A 210 -7.14 9.42 5.30
N PRO A 211 -5.85 9.27 4.96
CA PRO A 211 -4.82 10.20 5.39
C PRO A 211 -5.04 11.62 4.90
N LEU A 212 -5.63 11.79 3.72
CA LEU A 212 -6.00 13.08 3.17
C LEU A 212 -7.14 13.73 3.97
N LEU A 213 -8.16 12.95 4.31
CA LEU A 213 -9.34 13.44 5.01
C LEU A 213 -9.07 13.76 6.49
N ALA A 214 -8.16 13.06 7.15
CA ALA A 214 -7.88 13.24 8.57
C ALA A 214 -7.49 14.68 8.95
N PRO A 215 -6.54 15.37 8.29
CA PRO A 215 -6.23 16.77 8.57
C PRO A 215 -7.41 17.72 8.28
N MET A 216 -8.21 17.43 7.26
CA MET A 216 -9.40 18.23 6.93
C MET A 216 -10.47 18.12 8.02
N LEU A 217 -10.67 16.93 8.59
CA LEU A 217 -11.56 16.73 9.74
C LEU A 217 -11.08 17.48 10.97
N VAL A 218 -9.76 17.52 11.23
CA VAL A 218 -9.17 18.35 12.28
C VAL A 218 -9.45 19.83 12.03
N ALA A 219 -9.22 20.31 10.80
CA ALA A 219 -9.49 21.69 10.41
C ALA A 219 -10.97 22.06 10.61
N ALA A 220 -11.87 21.21 10.15
CA ALA A 220 -13.32 21.38 10.35
C ALA A 220 -13.69 21.41 11.83
N GLY A 221 -13.12 20.51 12.65
CA GLY A 221 -13.32 20.48 14.10
C GLY A 221 -12.82 21.73 14.81
N VAL A 222 -11.65 22.26 14.41
CA VAL A 222 -11.10 23.52 14.92
C VAL A 222 -12.01 24.70 14.53
N TRP A 223 -12.46 24.73 13.28
CA TRP A 223 -13.41 25.76 12.80
C TRP A 223 -14.74 25.70 13.54
N TRP A 224 -15.34 24.50 13.69
CA TRP A 224 -16.57 24.28 14.44
C TRP A 224 -16.45 24.74 15.89
N ARG A 225 -15.39 24.34 16.61
CA ARG A 225 -15.14 24.77 17.98
C ARG A 225 -15.00 26.30 18.09
N ARG A 226 -14.32 26.94 17.14
CA ARG A 226 -14.22 28.38 17.05
C ARG A 226 -15.59 29.04 16.86
N HIS A 227 -16.40 28.53 15.93
CA HIS A 227 -17.73 29.05 15.67
C HIS A 227 -18.63 28.93 16.89
N GLN A 228 -18.61 27.80 17.60
CA GLN A 228 -19.34 27.60 18.85
C GLN A 228 -18.87 28.55 19.97
N ARG A 229 -17.58 28.86 20.04
CA ARG A 229 -17.05 29.83 21.01
C ARG A 229 -17.53 31.24 20.73
N LEU A 230 -17.48 31.69 19.49
CA LEU A 230 -17.95 33.02 19.09
C LEU A 230 -19.45 33.21 19.37
N LYS A 231 -20.26 32.14 19.26
CA LYS A 231 -21.68 32.18 19.65
C LYS A 231 -21.94 32.39 21.15
N ARG A 232 -20.95 32.06 22.01
CA ARG A 232 -21.07 32.27 23.48
C ARG A 232 -20.88 33.73 23.90
N PHE A 233 -20.33 34.57 23.02
CA PHE A 233 -20.19 35.99 23.22
C PHE A 233 -21.33 36.70 22.44
N PRO A 234 -22.44 37.03 23.10
CA PRO A 234 -23.55 37.72 22.43
C PRO A 234 -23.03 39.07 21.89
N VAL A 235 -23.39 39.36 20.65
CA VAL A 235 -23.19 40.69 20.08
C VAL A 235 -23.94 41.66 20.98
N PRO A 236 -23.28 42.68 21.55
CA PRO A 236 -24.01 43.69 22.32
C PRO A 236 -24.98 44.37 21.34
N VAL A 237 -26.27 44.02 21.47
CA VAL A 237 -27.31 44.81 20.84
C VAL A 237 -27.24 46.17 21.54
N ARG A 238 -26.92 47.23 20.79
CA ARG A 238 -27.05 48.62 21.27
C ARG A 238 -28.45 48.73 21.87
N ALA A 239 -28.52 48.73 23.20
CA ALA A 239 -29.76 48.71 23.90
C ALA A 239 -30.44 50.08 23.84
N ALA A 240 -31.49 50.12 23.08
CA ALA A 240 -32.64 50.96 23.45
C ALA A 240 -33.49 50.10 24.40
N GLY A 241 -33.40 50.35 25.70
CA GLY A 241 -34.36 49.92 26.71
C GLY A 241 -34.30 48.50 27.24
N GLY A 242 -33.98 48.35 28.52
CA GLY A 242 -34.45 47.27 29.39
C GLY A 242 -33.62 45.97 29.42
N ILE A 243 -32.65 45.86 30.31
CA ILE A 243 -31.79 44.69 30.52
C ILE A 243 -32.38 43.78 31.59
N ARG A 244 -32.78 42.56 31.24
CA ARG A 244 -32.87 41.43 32.17
C ARG A 244 -31.56 40.66 32.16
N ALA A 245 -30.85 40.70 33.29
CA ALA A 245 -29.59 39.97 33.50
C ALA A 245 -29.82 38.43 33.52
N PRO A 246 -29.03 37.61 32.81
CA PRO A 246 -29.07 36.18 33.01
C PRO A 246 -28.29 35.79 34.28
N ARG A 247 -28.90 34.88 35.06
CA ARG A 247 -28.32 34.32 36.29
C ARG A 247 -26.96 33.65 36.01
N PRO A 248 -25.94 33.81 36.87
CA PRO A 248 -24.65 33.12 36.69
C PRO A 248 -24.83 31.62 36.93
N ARG A 249 -24.68 30.82 35.90
CA ARG A 249 -24.45 29.38 36.07
C ARG A 249 -23.00 29.18 36.49
N VAL A 250 -22.82 28.68 37.72
CA VAL A 250 -21.57 28.18 38.24
C VAL A 250 -21.10 27.06 37.32
N VAL A 251 -20.06 27.33 36.53
CA VAL A 251 -19.38 26.30 35.75
C VAL A 251 -18.33 25.67 36.69
N LEU A 252 -18.69 24.50 37.23
CA LEU A 252 -17.69 23.65 37.90
C LEU A 252 -16.48 23.45 36.99
N ALA A 253 -15.31 23.79 37.54
CA ALA A 253 -14.04 23.50 36.89
C ALA A 253 -13.90 22.00 36.68
N GLN A 254 -14.16 21.53 35.47
CA GLN A 254 -13.87 20.17 35.05
C GLN A 254 -12.37 20.04 34.85
N THR A 255 -11.68 19.58 35.89
CA THR A 255 -10.31 19.07 35.84
C THR A 255 -10.31 17.79 34.99
N GLY A 256 -9.64 17.88 33.90
CA GLY A 256 -9.37 17.14 32.66
C GLY A 256 -9.34 15.69 32.72
N PHE A 257 -9.54 14.69 33.13
CA PHE A 257 -9.40 13.32 32.61
C PHE A 257 -10.74 12.57 32.34
N PHE A 258 -11.86 13.06 32.83
CA PHE A 258 -13.18 12.45 32.68
C PHE A 258 -14.13 13.26 31.79
N THR A 259 -13.62 13.87 30.72
CA THR A 259 -14.51 14.43 29.71
C THR A 259 -15.07 13.28 28.84
N PRO A 260 -16.31 13.38 28.30
CA PRO A 260 -16.87 12.37 27.39
C PRO A 260 -15.91 12.03 26.24
N SER A 261 -15.10 12.99 25.79
CA SER A 261 -14.06 12.79 24.77
C SER A 261 -12.89 11.90 25.25
N GLY A 262 -12.51 11.97 26.52
CA GLY A 262 -11.49 11.08 27.09
C GLY A 262 -11.99 9.64 27.23
N LEU A 263 -13.23 9.47 27.65
CA LEU A 263 -13.85 8.15 27.72
C LEU A 263 -14.01 7.51 26.34
N ILE A 264 -14.44 8.29 25.32
CA ILE A 264 -14.54 7.83 23.93
C ILE A 264 -13.15 7.42 23.40
N ALA A 265 -12.10 8.17 23.70
CA ALA A 265 -10.73 7.82 23.31
C ALA A 265 -10.26 6.51 23.96
N ILE A 266 -10.52 6.30 25.25
CA ILE A 266 -10.20 5.06 25.96
C ILE A 266 -10.98 3.87 25.39
N LEU A 267 -12.28 4.03 25.12
CA LEU A 267 -13.12 3.01 24.52
C LEU A 267 -12.67 2.68 23.08
N ALA A 268 -12.27 3.70 22.30
CA ALA A 268 -11.75 3.49 20.95
C ALA A 268 -10.40 2.72 20.98
N VAL A 269 -9.48 3.08 21.88
CA VAL A 269 -8.23 2.33 22.06
C VAL A 269 -8.52 0.91 22.53
N GLY A 270 -9.43 0.71 23.48
CA GLY A 270 -9.86 -0.62 23.93
C GLY A 270 -10.45 -1.47 22.80
N ALA A 271 -11.30 -0.88 21.95
CA ALA A 271 -11.88 -1.54 20.78
C ALA A 271 -10.81 -1.95 19.76
N ILE A 272 -9.82 -1.07 19.51
CA ILE A 272 -8.70 -1.35 18.60
C ILE A 272 -7.84 -2.50 19.15
N VAL A 273 -7.54 -2.53 20.45
CA VAL A 273 -6.78 -3.61 21.08
C VAL A 273 -7.55 -4.95 20.99
N VAL A 274 -8.85 -4.95 21.28
CA VAL A 274 -9.68 -6.16 21.18
C VAL A 274 -9.78 -6.65 19.74
N ALA A 275 -9.97 -5.73 18.78
CA ALA A 275 -9.96 -6.07 17.36
C ALA A 275 -8.59 -6.65 16.95
N GLY A 276 -7.49 -6.03 17.36
CA GLY A 276 -6.13 -6.52 17.10
C GLY A 276 -5.88 -7.91 17.66
N LEU A 277 -6.35 -8.21 18.89
CA LEU A 277 -6.22 -9.53 19.50
C LEU A 277 -7.06 -10.59 18.77
N ARG A 278 -8.28 -10.25 18.32
CA ARG A 278 -9.10 -11.17 17.50
C ARG A 278 -8.46 -11.46 16.15
N VAL A 279 -7.98 -10.43 15.49
CA VAL A 279 -7.27 -10.59 14.22
C VAL A 279 -6.02 -11.44 14.41
N ARG A 280 -5.21 -11.20 15.45
CA ARG A 280 -4.05 -12.03 15.78
C ARG A 280 -4.44 -13.50 15.97
N SER A 281 -5.52 -13.80 16.72
CA SER A 281 -5.95 -15.17 16.95
C SER A 281 -6.36 -15.88 15.65
N GLU A 282 -7.05 -15.17 14.75
CA GLU A 282 -7.45 -15.72 13.46
C GLU A 282 -6.23 -15.96 12.55
N VAL A 283 -5.29 -15.03 12.53
CA VAL A 283 -4.03 -15.16 11.80
C VAL A 283 -3.22 -16.37 12.28
N LEU A 284 -3.06 -16.53 13.59
CA LEU A 284 -2.35 -17.69 14.16
C LEU A 284 -3.07 -19.01 13.85
N ARG A 285 -4.40 -18.99 13.80
CA ARG A 285 -5.21 -20.13 13.39
C ARG A 285 -4.99 -20.49 11.93
N GLN A 286 -5.03 -19.49 11.03
CA GLN A 286 -4.76 -19.69 9.60
C GLN A 286 -3.33 -20.17 9.36
N ALA A 287 -2.34 -19.60 10.03
CA ALA A 287 -0.95 -20.04 9.95
C ALA A 287 -0.76 -21.48 10.47
N ALA A 288 -1.52 -21.90 11.48
CA ALA A 288 -1.50 -23.29 11.98
C ALA A 288 -2.10 -24.25 10.94
N ILE A 289 -3.25 -23.90 10.35
CA ILE A 289 -3.90 -24.68 9.28
C ILE A 289 -2.96 -24.77 8.07
N HIS A 290 -2.33 -23.69 7.69
CA HIS A 290 -1.40 -23.66 6.56
C HIS A 290 -0.17 -24.56 6.82
N ARG A 291 0.42 -24.50 8.03
CA ARG A 291 1.52 -25.39 8.43
C ARG A 291 1.14 -26.87 8.42
N GLU A 292 -0.05 -27.18 8.91
CA GLU A 292 -0.57 -28.56 8.88
C GLU A 292 -0.77 -29.02 7.44
N ARG A 293 -1.30 -28.17 6.59
CA ARG A 293 -1.48 -28.45 5.15
C ARG A 293 -0.15 -28.72 4.46
N ILE A 294 0.88 -27.87 4.68
CA ILE A 294 2.23 -28.09 4.15
C ILE A 294 2.81 -29.41 4.64
N ALA A 295 2.65 -29.71 5.92
CA ALA A 295 3.28 -30.89 6.53
C ALA A 295 2.61 -32.22 6.15
N THR A 296 1.31 -32.22 5.87
CA THR A 296 0.53 -33.48 5.72
C THR A 296 -0.17 -33.62 4.37
N ILE A 297 -0.86 -32.58 3.92
CA ILE A 297 -1.71 -32.65 2.72
C ILE A 297 -0.85 -32.54 1.45
N TRP A 298 0.02 -31.54 1.36
CA TRP A 298 0.82 -31.31 0.15
C TRP A 298 1.77 -32.44 -0.23
N PRO A 299 2.51 -33.09 0.71
CA PRO A 299 3.33 -34.24 0.33
C PRO A 299 2.48 -35.38 -0.27
N ALA A 300 1.27 -35.60 0.23
CA ALA A 300 0.37 -36.62 -0.29
C ALA A 300 -0.18 -36.25 -1.67
N GLU A 301 -0.60 -34.97 -1.87
CA GLU A 301 -1.05 -34.45 -3.16
C GLU A 301 0.07 -34.50 -4.20
N ARG A 302 1.27 -34.06 -3.83
CA ARG A 302 2.47 -34.14 -4.68
C ARG A 302 2.75 -35.57 -5.11
N ALA A 303 2.77 -36.50 -4.17
CA ALA A 303 3.00 -37.92 -4.46
C ALA A 303 1.90 -38.52 -5.36
N ALA A 304 0.66 -38.06 -5.25
CA ALA A 304 -0.43 -38.47 -6.14
C ALA A 304 -0.21 -37.98 -7.57
N VAL A 305 0.12 -36.69 -7.76
CA VAL A 305 0.44 -36.11 -9.07
C VAL A 305 1.67 -36.77 -9.67
N GLU A 306 2.74 -36.98 -8.89
CA GLU A 306 3.93 -37.70 -9.35
C GLU A 306 3.61 -39.11 -9.83
N ARG A 307 2.78 -39.86 -9.11
CA ARG A 307 2.34 -41.19 -9.56
C ARG A 307 1.56 -41.13 -10.86
N GLN A 308 0.64 -40.16 -10.99
CA GLN A 308 -0.13 -39.94 -12.21
C GLN A 308 0.78 -39.63 -13.39
N LEU A 309 1.73 -38.69 -13.23
CA LEU A 309 2.67 -38.33 -14.29
C LEU A 309 3.58 -39.50 -14.65
N LYS A 310 4.09 -40.27 -13.69
CA LYS A 310 4.85 -41.50 -13.94
C LYS A 310 4.07 -42.54 -14.71
N SER A 311 2.79 -42.73 -14.40
CA SER A 311 1.94 -43.66 -15.16
C SER A 311 1.76 -43.25 -16.62
N ARG A 312 1.70 -41.93 -16.87
CA ARG A 312 1.62 -41.37 -18.25
C ARG A 312 2.98 -41.47 -18.98
N GLN A 313 4.10 -41.37 -18.30
CA GLN A 313 5.45 -41.56 -18.86
C GLN A 313 5.70 -43.01 -19.30
N MET A 314 5.01 -43.99 -18.72
CA MET A 314 5.08 -45.40 -19.14
C MET A 314 4.22 -45.73 -20.35
N THR A 315 3.53 -44.75 -20.93
CA THR A 315 2.75 -44.94 -22.17
C THR A 315 3.69 -45.20 -23.35
N VAL A 316 3.34 -46.10 -24.22
CA VAL A 316 4.14 -46.40 -25.43
C VAL A 316 4.23 -45.14 -26.29
N ALA A 317 5.46 -44.79 -26.68
CA ALA A 317 5.69 -43.63 -27.53
C ALA A 317 4.92 -43.77 -28.85
N LEU A 318 4.41 -42.64 -29.36
CA LEU A 318 3.78 -42.58 -30.68
C LEU A 318 4.79 -43.07 -31.74
N PRO A 319 4.44 -44.07 -32.58
CA PRO A 319 5.38 -44.73 -33.50
C PRO A 319 5.96 -43.78 -34.56
N ASP A 320 5.20 -42.75 -34.97
CA ASP A 320 5.61 -41.80 -36.02
C ASP A 320 6.17 -40.49 -35.48
N ALA A 321 6.32 -40.37 -34.15
CA ALA A 321 6.82 -39.16 -33.51
C ALA A 321 8.34 -39.01 -33.74
N ARG A 322 8.74 -37.82 -34.24
CA ARG A 322 10.13 -37.48 -34.53
C ARG A 322 10.58 -36.32 -33.65
N THR A 323 11.54 -36.58 -32.78
CA THR A 323 12.20 -35.52 -31.99
C THR A 323 13.08 -34.62 -32.86
N ILE A 324 13.09 -33.33 -32.57
CA ILE A 324 13.96 -32.34 -33.21
C ILE A 324 15.18 -32.10 -32.34
N ASN A 325 16.35 -32.27 -32.92
CA ASN A 325 17.63 -31.97 -32.22
C ASN A 325 17.73 -30.45 -32.03
N LEU A 326 17.62 -29.99 -30.80
CA LEU A 326 17.67 -28.59 -30.43
C LEU A 326 19.08 -28.10 -30.07
N LYS A 327 20.05 -28.99 -29.92
CA LYS A 327 21.39 -28.70 -29.42
C LYS A 327 22.07 -27.47 -30.05
N PRO A 328 21.96 -27.21 -31.38
CA PRO A 328 22.56 -26.03 -32.00
C PRO A 328 21.95 -24.68 -31.60
N TRP A 329 20.75 -24.69 -31.01
CA TRP A 329 19.96 -23.49 -30.66
C TRP A 329 19.81 -23.30 -29.15
N LEU A 330 20.18 -24.30 -28.34
CA LEU A 330 20.12 -24.18 -26.89
C LEU A 330 21.06 -23.04 -26.43
N ASN A 331 20.56 -22.21 -25.53
CA ASN A 331 21.29 -21.07 -25.01
C ASN A 331 21.43 -21.09 -23.47
N ALA A 332 20.94 -22.15 -22.82
CA ALA A 332 21.11 -22.40 -21.40
C ALA A 332 21.14 -23.90 -21.09
N ALA A 333 21.98 -24.31 -20.15
CA ALA A 333 21.93 -25.63 -19.55
C ALA A 333 20.71 -25.76 -18.61
N LEU A 334 20.31 -26.99 -18.27
CA LEU A 334 19.28 -27.21 -17.26
C LEU A 334 19.71 -26.78 -15.85
N THR A 335 21.02 -26.74 -15.63
CA THR A 335 21.63 -26.28 -14.36
C THR A 335 21.76 -24.76 -14.26
N ASP A 336 21.58 -24.03 -15.35
CA ASP A 336 21.66 -22.58 -15.35
C ASP A 336 20.40 -21.97 -14.72
N SER A 337 20.59 -20.89 -13.97
CA SER A 337 19.48 -20.18 -13.32
C SER A 337 18.46 -19.64 -14.32
N LEU A 338 17.18 -19.62 -13.92
CA LEU A 338 16.08 -19.06 -14.71
C LEU A 338 15.75 -17.60 -14.36
N GLY A 339 16.61 -16.87 -13.70
CA GLY A 339 16.42 -15.44 -13.48
C GLY A 339 16.86 -14.94 -12.12
N GLY A 340 17.31 -13.71 -12.13
CA GLY A 340 18.11 -13.05 -11.14
C GLY A 340 17.37 -12.46 -9.96
N TRP A 341 16.88 -13.28 -9.07
CA TRP A 341 16.57 -12.85 -7.71
C TRP A 341 17.48 -13.68 -6.79
N ASP A 342 18.14 -13.03 -5.85
CA ASP A 342 19.05 -13.54 -4.81
C ASP A 342 19.34 -15.07 -4.80
N ASP A 343 20.59 -15.45 -5.01
CA ASP A 343 21.09 -16.82 -5.11
C ASP A 343 20.64 -17.57 -6.38
N ALA A 344 21.01 -16.99 -7.50
CA ALA A 344 20.70 -17.47 -8.85
C ALA A 344 21.08 -18.93 -9.13
N SER A 345 22.07 -19.48 -8.42
CA SER A 345 22.60 -20.84 -8.66
C SER A 345 21.63 -21.95 -8.27
N SER A 346 20.63 -21.68 -7.42
CA SER A 346 19.69 -22.68 -6.90
C SER A 346 18.36 -22.76 -7.64
N ASN A 347 18.09 -21.79 -8.55
CA ASN A 347 16.81 -21.66 -9.27
C ASN A 347 16.89 -22.24 -10.69
N ASN A 348 16.95 -23.56 -10.84
CA ASN A 348 17.25 -24.25 -12.09
C ASN A 348 16.34 -25.47 -12.32
N LEU A 349 16.54 -26.14 -13.46
CA LEU A 349 15.85 -27.36 -13.89
C LEU A 349 16.72 -28.63 -13.74
N ALA A 350 17.71 -28.66 -12.85
CA ALA A 350 18.66 -29.76 -12.72
C ALA A 350 18.02 -31.13 -12.44
N GLU A 351 16.81 -31.17 -11.87
CA GLU A 351 16.04 -32.41 -11.65
C GLU A 351 15.34 -32.94 -12.90
N LEU A 352 15.23 -32.14 -13.97
CA LEU A 352 14.65 -32.63 -15.23
C LEU A 352 15.58 -33.66 -15.87
N PRO A 353 15.11 -34.88 -16.15
CA PRO A 353 15.96 -35.90 -16.73
C PRO A 353 16.39 -35.52 -18.14
N GLN A 354 17.69 -35.72 -18.44
CA GLN A 354 18.29 -35.45 -19.75
C GLN A 354 18.18 -36.66 -20.68
N GLY A 355 18.21 -36.39 -21.99
CA GLY A 355 18.13 -37.39 -23.06
C GLY A 355 16.69 -37.63 -23.51
N LEU A 356 16.46 -38.76 -24.12
CA LEU A 356 15.16 -39.13 -24.71
C LEU A 356 14.21 -39.60 -23.60
N HIS A 357 13.12 -38.89 -23.42
CA HIS A 357 12.08 -39.22 -22.46
C HIS A 357 10.70 -39.08 -23.08
N VAL A 358 9.76 -39.91 -22.61
CA VAL A 358 8.37 -39.91 -23.10
C VAL A 358 7.51 -39.21 -22.04
N PHE A 359 6.79 -38.17 -22.45
CA PHE A 359 5.79 -37.48 -21.65
C PHE A 359 4.45 -37.60 -22.35
N ASP A 360 3.49 -38.23 -21.68
CA ASP A 360 2.14 -38.51 -22.22
C ASP A 360 2.12 -39.12 -23.64
N GLY A 361 2.99 -40.13 -23.85
CA GLY A 361 3.10 -40.78 -25.14
C GLY A 361 3.96 -40.04 -26.19
N ILE A 362 4.36 -38.79 -25.91
CA ILE A 362 5.19 -38.02 -26.85
C ILE A 362 6.66 -38.09 -26.40
N PRO A 363 7.58 -38.56 -27.28
CA PRO A 363 9.02 -38.54 -26.97
C PRO A 363 9.59 -37.13 -27.12
N PHE A 364 10.45 -36.72 -26.21
CA PHE A 364 11.22 -35.49 -26.29
C PHE A 364 12.69 -35.79 -26.00
N ASP A 365 13.57 -35.17 -26.76
CA ASP A 365 15.01 -35.19 -26.51
C ASP A 365 15.41 -33.92 -25.70
N VAL A 366 15.70 -34.11 -24.41
CA VAL A 366 15.94 -33.03 -23.45
C VAL A 366 17.43 -32.87 -23.22
N GLU A 367 18.07 -31.91 -23.86
CA GLU A 367 19.51 -31.66 -23.78
C GLU A 367 19.86 -30.35 -23.04
N GLY A 368 18.92 -29.44 -22.93
CA GLY A 368 19.08 -28.13 -22.34
C GLY A 368 17.83 -27.27 -22.52
N ARG A 369 18.00 -25.98 -22.44
CA ARG A 369 16.89 -25.01 -22.50
C ARG A 369 17.13 -23.97 -23.60
N LEU A 370 16.06 -23.67 -24.34
CA LEU A 370 15.99 -22.54 -25.25
C LEU A 370 15.16 -21.45 -24.56
N GLN A 371 15.85 -20.46 -23.99
CA GLN A 371 15.27 -19.37 -23.21
C GLN A 371 15.10 -18.12 -24.07
N LEU A 372 13.96 -17.46 -23.96
CA LEU A 372 13.73 -16.12 -24.52
C LEU A 372 13.57 -15.06 -23.44
N MET A 373 13.70 -13.80 -23.86
CA MET A 373 13.52 -12.63 -23.02
C MET A 373 12.07 -12.47 -22.53
N GLY A 374 11.91 -12.17 -21.26
CA GLY A 374 10.75 -11.54 -20.64
C GLY A 374 11.19 -10.28 -19.91
N ARG A 375 10.28 -9.32 -19.67
CA ARG A 375 10.64 -8.09 -18.93
C ARG A 375 11.10 -8.37 -17.50
N ASN A 376 10.61 -9.45 -16.89
CA ASN A 376 11.07 -9.91 -15.57
C ASN A 376 12.55 -10.35 -15.51
N LEU A 377 13.20 -10.50 -16.67
CA LEU A 377 14.63 -10.85 -16.76
C LEU A 377 15.53 -9.67 -17.18
N LEU A 378 14.97 -8.45 -17.32
CA LEU A 378 15.73 -7.27 -17.77
C LEU A 378 16.79 -6.82 -16.77
N ASP A 379 16.54 -7.03 -15.47
CA ASP A 379 17.44 -6.59 -14.39
C ASP A 379 18.54 -7.62 -14.07
N GLY A 380 18.59 -8.73 -14.82
CA GLY A 380 19.61 -9.77 -14.66
C GLY A 380 20.86 -9.50 -15.50
N ASP A 381 21.99 -10.11 -15.09
CA ASP A 381 23.29 -10.00 -15.77
C ASP A 381 23.30 -10.69 -17.15
N THR A 382 22.30 -11.50 -17.47
CA THR A 382 22.22 -12.28 -18.70
C THR A 382 21.25 -11.66 -19.70
N THR A 383 21.76 -11.36 -20.90
CA THR A 383 20.94 -10.86 -22.01
C THR A 383 20.35 -12.03 -22.79
N TRP A 384 19.05 -12.26 -22.66
CA TRP A 384 18.33 -13.29 -23.39
C TRP A 384 17.82 -12.80 -24.74
N PRO A 385 17.81 -13.63 -25.79
CA PRO A 385 17.30 -13.23 -27.09
C PRO A 385 15.77 -13.07 -27.08
N VAL A 386 15.26 -12.08 -27.82
CA VAL A 386 13.82 -11.94 -28.06
C VAL A 386 13.32 -13.00 -29.06
N ARG A 387 14.22 -13.54 -29.89
CA ARG A 387 13.87 -14.51 -30.93
C ARG A 387 15.02 -15.43 -31.21
N VAL A 388 14.75 -16.73 -31.28
CA VAL A 388 15.63 -17.74 -31.86
C VAL A 388 15.09 -18.12 -33.22
N ARG A 389 15.95 -18.12 -34.24
CA ARG A 389 15.58 -18.29 -35.64
C ARG A 389 16.09 -19.58 -36.22
N ASN A 390 15.41 -20.04 -37.27
CA ASN A 390 15.84 -21.10 -38.15
C ASN A 390 16.14 -22.43 -37.42
N ILE A 391 15.31 -22.81 -36.45
CA ILE A 391 15.34 -24.15 -35.87
C ILE A 391 14.98 -25.10 -37.00
N LYS A 392 15.98 -25.87 -37.48
CA LYS A 392 15.81 -26.76 -38.65
C LYS A 392 14.82 -27.88 -38.35
N VAL A 393 13.84 -28.05 -39.22
CA VAL A 393 12.82 -29.09 -39.14
C VAL A 393 12.92 -30.02 -40.34
N ALA A 394 12.84 -29.51 -41.55
CA ALA A 394 12.93 -30.22 -42.82
C ALA A 394 12.05 -31.49 -42.86
N ALA A 395 10.78 -31.35 -42.48
CA ALA A 395 9.81 -32.44 -42.44
C ALA A 395 8.36 -31.95 -42.61
N LYS A 396 7.50 -32.83 -43.09
CA LYS A 396 6.05 -32.70 -42.99
C LYS A 396 5.60 -33.27 -41.65
N CYS A 397 4.57 -32.69 -41.06
CA CYS A 397 3.94 -33.21 -39.87
C CYS A 397 2.48 -32.75 -39.77
N VAL A 398 1.68 -33.48 -39.06
CA VAL A 398 0.29 -33.12 -38.77
C VAL A 398 0.23 -32.28 -37.49
N ARG A 399 1.06 -32.62 -36.52
CA ARG A 399 1.11 -31.98 -35.20
C ARG A 399 2.53 -31.63 -34.79
N ILE A 400 2.62 -30.59 -33.96
CA ILE A 400 3.85 -30.10 -33.34
C ILE A 400 3.65 -30.16 -31.84
N HIS A 401 4.54 -30.87 -31.14
CA HIS A 401 4.52 -31.00 -29.68
C HIS A 401 5.66 -30.24 -29.06
N LEU A 402 5.36 -29.47 -28.07
CA LEU A 402 6.32 -28.63 -27.34
C LEU A 402 6.34 -29.00 -25.86
N LEU A 403 7.53 -29.29 -25.31
CA LEU A 403 7.75 -29.40 -23.88
C LEU A 403 8.32 -28.06 -23.40
N HIS A 404 7.54 -27.29 -22.63
CA HIS A 404 7.85 -25.90 -22.39
C HIS A 404 7.38 -25.40 -21.01
N GLY A 405 7.79 -24.19 -20.69
CA GLY A 405 7.38 -23.41 -19.52
C GLY A 405 7.55 -21.92 -19.75
N ALA A 406 7.15 -21.12 -18.79
CA ALA A 406 7.44 -19.70 -18.78
C ALA A 406 7.63 -19.22 -17.34
N ASN A 407 8.60 -18.34 -17.13
CA ASN A 407 8.88 -17.73 -15.84
C ASN A 407 8.16 -16.37 -15.74
N GLY A 408 7.41 -16.13 -14.67
CA GLY A 408 6.76 -14.85 -14.40
C GLY A 408 5.36 -14.70 -15.01
N ILE A 409 4.64 -15.80 -15.25
CA ILE A 409 3.21 -15.73 -15.62
C ILE A 409 2.40 -15.43 -14.35
N THR A 410 1.68 -14.32 -14.36
CA THR A 410 0.75 -13.86 -13.32
C THR A 410 -0.71 -13.99 -13.76
N GLU A 411 -1.65 -13.86 -12.83
CA GLU A 411 -3.09 -14.02 -13.08
C GLU A 411 -3.62 -13.07 -14.15
N ASP A 412 -3.18 -11.82 -14.13
CA ASP A 412 -3.57 -10.77 -15.09
C ASP A 412 -3.04 -11.01 -16.52
N MET A 413 -2.12 -11.97 -16.67
CA MET A 413 -1.61 -12.38 -17.98
C MET A 413 -2.45 -13.47 -18.64
N THR A 414 -3.43 -14.06 -17.95
CA THR A 414 -4.31 -15.08 -18.53
C THR A 414 -4.96 -14.59 -19.83
N GLY A 415 -4.84 -15.39 -20.89
CA GLY A 415 -5.32 -15.04 -22.23
C GLY A 415 -4.35 -14.18 -23.06
N ARG A 416 -3.20 -13.74 -22.50
CA ARG A 416 -2.19 -12.99 -23.25
C ARG A 416 -1.23 -13.93 -23.98
N ASN A 417 -0.84 -13.55 -25.18
CA ASN A 417 0.22 -14.24 -25.93
C ASN A 417 1.58 -13.94 -25.27
N VAL A 418 2.28 -14.99 -24.84
CA VAL A 418 3.62 -14.88 -24.22
C VAL A 418 4.75 -15.22 -25.19
N ALA A 419 4.47 -16.09 -26.17
CA ALA A 419 5.42 -16.44 -27.22
C ALA A 419 4.67 -16.85 -28.49
N THR A 420 5.41 -16.94 -29.60
CA THR A 420 4.88 -17.39 -30.89
C THR A 420 5.87 -18.32 -31.56
N LEU A 421 5.38 -19.48 -32.04
CA LEU A 421 6.08 -20.28 -33.02
C LEU A 421 5.78 -19.73 -34.40
N VAL A 422 6.79 -19.48 -35.23
CA VAL A 422 6.64 -19.07 -36.62
C VAL A 422 7.12 -20.21 -37.49
N LEU A 423 6.20 -20.90 -38.13
CA LEU A 423 6.48 -22.00 -39.06
C LEU A 423 6.84 -21.41 -40.41
N HIS A 424 8.00 -21.77 -40.96
CA HIS A 424 8.44 -21.41 -42.30
C HIS A 424 8.34 -22.64 -43.19
N TYR A 425 7.51 -22.58 -44.20
CA TYR A 425 7.30 -23.69 -45.12
C TYR A 425 8.23 -23.62 -46.34
N SER A 426 8.43 -24.77 -46.98
CA SER A 426 9.29 -24.92 -48.17
C SER A 426 8.85 -24.06 -49.37
N ASP A 427 7.56 -23.67 -49.42
CA ASP A 427 7.02 -22.77 -50.46
C ASP A 427 7.24 -21.28 -50.15
N GLY A 428 7.96 -20.96 -49.06
CA GLY A 428 8.23 -19.58 -48.60
C GLY A 428 7.11 -18.96 -47.77
N SER A 429 5.98 -19.63 -47.60
CA SER A 429 4.90 -19.15 -46.74
C SER A 429 5.21 -19.32 -45.26
N GLN A 430 4.51 -18.55 -44.39
CA GLN A 430 4.68 -18.59 -42.95
C GLN A 430 3.33 -18.69 -42.24
N VAL A 431 3.29 -19.40 -41.12
CA VAL A 431 2.16 -19.45 -40.20
C VAL A 431 2.66 -19.13 -38.77
N ARG A 432 1.89 -18.37 -38.02
CA ARG A 432 2.18 -17.99 -36.63
C ARG A 432 1.23 -18.74 -35.70
N ILE A 433 1.79 -19.44 -34.73
CA ILE A 433 1.06 -20.18 -33.71
C ILE A 433 1.34 -19.51 -32.36
N PRO A 434 0.36 -18.87 -31.71
CA PRO A 434 0.55 -18.21 -30.42
C PRO A 434 0.62 -19.24 -29.28
N ILE A 435 1.42 -18.93 -28.27
CA ILE A 435 1.47 -19.61 -26.98
C ILE A 435 0.88 -18.66 -25.94
N VAL A 436 -0.29 -18.99 -25.40
CA VAL A 436 -1.12 -18.11 -24.58
C VAL A 436 -1.04 -18.54 -23.11
N ALA A 437 -0.80 -17.59 -22.23
CA ALA A 437 -0.79 -17.81 -20.80
C ALA A 437 -2.16 -18.29 -20.29
N GLY A 438 -2.15 -19.29 -19.41
CA GLY A 438 -3.35 -19.94 -18.89
C GLY A 438 -3.93 -20.99 -19.82
N SER A 439 -3.73 -20.87 -21.14
CA SER A 439 -4.23 -21.81 -22.16
C SER A 439 -3.23 -22.92 -22.44
N GLN A 440 -2.07 -22.61 -23.02
CA GLN A 440 -1.02 -23.59 -23.35
C GLN A 440 0.02 -23.73 -22.25
N VAL A 441 0.28 -22.66 -21.49
CA VAL A 441 1.35 -22.59 -20.49
C VAL A 441 0.90 -21.82 -19.26
N ARG A 442 1.35 -22.25 -18.10
CA ARG A 442 1.27 -21.49 -16.85
C ARG A 442 2.67 -21.23 -16.32
N ASP A 443 2.77 -20.56 -15.19
CA ASP A 443 4.06 -20.33 -14.58
C ASP A 443 4.78 -21.64 -14.29
N TRP A 444 6.06 -21.71 -14.59
CA TRP A 444 6.91 -22.87 -14.32
C TRP A 444 7.12 -23.14 -12.84
N TRP A 445 6.80 -22.15 -12.00
CA TRP A 445 6.95 -22.15 -10.56
C TRP A 445 5.58 -21.98 -9.90
N GLY A 446 5.10 -22.98 -9.19
CA GLY A 446 3.81 -22.84 -8.52
C GLY A 446 3.30 -24.13 -7.89
N PRO A 447 2.14 -24.04 -7.23
CA PRO A 447 1.50 -25.19 -6.61
C PRO A 447 1.03 -26.22 -7.66
N ILE A 448 0.95 -27.49 -7.25
CA ILE A 448 0.52 -28.59 -8.12
C ILE A 448 -0.89 -29.10 -7.81
N TYR A 449 -1.55 -28.55 -6.79
CA TYR A 449 -2.92 -28.91 -6.48
C TYR A 449 -3.91 -28.25 -7.44
N ASP A 450 -4.88 -29.03 -7.83
CA ASP A 450 -6.01 -28.54 -8.62
C ASP A 450 -7.05 -27.96 -7.66
N THR A 451 -6.92 -26.69 -7.32
CA THR A 451 -8.04 -25.97 -6.72
C THR A 451 -9.01 -25.69 -7.86
N ALA A 452 -10.09 -26.45 -7.89
CA ALA A 452 -11.11 -26.42 -8.92
C ALA A 452 -11.34 -25.03 -9.52
N ALA A 453 -11.07 -24.90 -10.81
CA ALA A 453 -11.30 -23.75 -11.66
C ALA A 453 -10.73 -22.40 -11.16
N GLY A 454 -9.61 -21.96 -11.71
CA GLY A 454 -9.05 -20.64 -11.49
C GLY A 454 -7.55 -20.55 -11.76
N TRP A 455 -6.99 -19.42 -11.47
CA TRP A 455 -5.57 -19.14 -11.60
C TRP A 455 -4.65 -20.17 -10.89
N ASN A 456 -5.08 -20.69 -9.73
CA ASN A 456 -4.30 -21.65 -8.94
C ASN A 456 -4.30 -23.09 -9.50
N SER A 457 -5.04 -23.38 -10.57
CA SER A 457 -4.95 -24.67 -11.24
C SER A 457 -3.55 -24.88 -11.83
N CYS A 458 -2.98 -26.06 -11.64
CA CYS A 458 -1.73 -26.43 -12.29
C CYS A 458 -1.94 -26.85 -13.76
N GLN A 459 -3.17 -27.06 -14.21
CA GLN A 459 -3.48 -27.50 -15.56
C GLN A 459 -3.73 -26.34 -16.53
N PRO A 460 -3.15 -26.35 -17.74
CA PRO A 460 -3.55 -25.49 -18.83
C PRO A 460 -4.99 -25.76 -19.26
N THR A 461 -5.62 -24.80 -19.94
CA THR A 461 -7.03 -24.92 -20.33
C THR A 461 -7.25 -25.30 -21.82
N ALA A 462 -6.20 -25.15 -22.64
CA ALA A 462 -6.33 -25.51 -24.06
C ALA A 462 -6.33 -27.04 -24.26
N PRO A 463 -7.18 -27.56 -25.15
CA PRO A 463 -7.12 -28.97 -25.57
C PRO A 463 -5.71 -29.32 -26.08
N GLY A 464 -5.19 -30.48 -25.69
CA GLY A 464 -3.85 -30.93 -26.04
C GLY A 464 -2.71 -30.20 -25.30
N SER A 465 -3.03 -29.45 -24.23
CA SER A 465 -2.03 -28.85 -23.36
C SER A 465 -2.22 -29.37 -21.94
N GLU A 466 -1.17 -29.94 -21.35
CA GLU A 466 -1.23 -30.61 -20.07
C GLU A 466 0.04 -30.41 -19.25
N LEU A 467 -0.08 -30.57 -17.94
CA LEU A 467 1.09 -30.68 -17.05
C LEU A 467 1.82 -31.99 -17.37
N ALA A 468 3.06 -31.89 -17.86
CA ALA A 468 3.86 -33.03 -18.29
C ALA A 468 4.88 -33.49 -17.25
N TRP A 469 5.45 -32.56 -16.50
CA TRP A 469 6.47 -32.84 -15.50
C TRP A 469 6.40 -31.89 -14.32
N ILE A 470 6.73 -32.44 -13.16
CA ILE A 470 6.97 -31.67 -11.94
C ILE A 470 8.31 -32.03 -11.33
N GLY A 471 8.97 -31.05 -10.73
CA GLY A 471 10.24 -31.22 -10.07
C GLY A 471 10.44 -30.25 -8.92
N SER A 472 11.66 -30.21 -8.44
CA SER A 472 12.08 -29.30 -7.39
C SER A 472 13.49 -28.77 -7.67
N ASN A 473 13.92 -27.79 -6.88
CA ASN A 473 15.29 -27.31 -6.86
C ASN A 473 15.68 -26.93 -5.42
N PRO A 474 16.94 -26.59 -5.15
CA PRO A 474 17.36 -26.25 -3.79
C PRO A 474 16.55 -25.10 -3.16
N ARG A 475 16.20 -24.09 -3.95
CA ARG A 475 15.39 -22.96 -3.47
C ARG A 475 13.99 -23.36 -3.02
N ILE A 476 13.29 -24.18 -3.83
CA ILE A 476 11.97 -24.73 -3.46
C ILE A 476 12.10 -25.53 -2.18
N LYS A 477 13.06 -26.45 -2.10
CA LYS A 477 13.23 -27.34 -0.93
C LYS A 477 13.48 -26.55 0.36
N GLU A 478 14.20 -25.44 0.27
CA GLU A 478 14.58 -24.63 1.42
C GLU A 478 13.55 -23.60 1.81
N LYS A 479 12.99 -22.85 0.83
CA LYS A 479 12.23 -21.64 1.08
C LYS A 479 10.72 -21.77 0.81
N GLU A 480 10.32 -22.63 -0.13
CA GLU A 480 8.95 -22.71 -0.63
C GLU A 480 8.52 -24.16 -0.90
N PRO A 481 8.58 -25.06 0.12
CA PRO A 481 8.39 -26.50 -0.06
C PRO A 481 7.00 -26.90 -0.61
N GLU A 482 6.04 -25.99 -0.54
CA GLU A 482 4.69 -26.12 -1.10
C GLU A 482 4.62 -25.93 -2.61
N LEU A 483 5.66 -25.36 -3.23
CA LEU A 483 5.71 -25.14 -4.65
C LEU A 483 6.44 -26.28 -5.37
N SER A 484 6.32 -26.29 -6.67
CA SER A 484 6.99 -27.22 -7.56
C SER A 484 7.40 -26.51 -8.86
N LEU A 485 8.45 -27.02 -9.48
CA LEU A 485 8.73 -26.73 -10.88
C LEU A 485 7.71 -27.48 -11.73
N ARG A 486 7.29 -26.85 -12.83
CA ARG A 486 6.26 -27.39 -13.71
C ARG A 486 6.69 -27.21 -15.18
N LEU A 487 6.56 -28.25 -15.98
CA LEU A 487 6.65 -28.15 -17.42
C LEU A 487 5.35 -28.68 -18.04
N TYR A 488 5.01 -28.07 -19.13
CA TYR A 488 3.80 -28.35 -19.89
C TYR A 488 4.15 -28.96 -21.23
N GLN A 489 3.36 -29.93 -21.63
CA GLN A 489 3.32 -30.40 -23.02
C GLN A 489 2.16 -29.70 -23.70
N SER A 490 2.40 -29.13 -24.87
CA SER A 490 1.35 -28.57 -25.71
C SER A 490 1.43 -29.13 -27.13
N THR A 491 0.29 -29.54 -27.65
CA THR A 491 0.12 -30.05 -29.01
C THR A 491 -0.54 -28.98 -29.85
N PHE A 492 0.06 -28.65 -30.97
CA PHE A 492 -0.44 -27.70 -31.95
C PHE A 492 -0.69 -28.40 -33.28
N GLU A 493 -1.87 -28.22 -33.85
CA GLU A 493 -2.15 -28.68 -35.20
C GLU A 493 -1.35 -27.87 -36.23
N ASN A 494 -0.71 -28.54 -37.19
CA ASN A 494 -0.07 -27.88 -38.32
C ASN A 494 -1.11 -27.43 -39.32
N PRO A 495 -1.34 -26.14 -39.60
CA PRO A 495 -2.36 -25.68 -40.54
C PRO A 495 -2.12 -26.11 -41.99
N ARG A 496 -0.89 -26.56 -42.33
CA ARG A 496 -0.52 -26.98 -43.68
C ARG A 496 0.28 -28.30 -43.66
N PRO A 497 -0.35 -29.42 -43.26
CA PRO A 497 0.37 -30.69 -43.03
C PRO A 497 0.98 -31.27 -44.30
N ASP A 498 0.45 -30.93 -45.47
CA ASP A 498 0.96 -31.40 -46.77
C ASP A 498 2.26 -30.71 -47.21
N LEU A 499 2.63 -29.61 -46.57
CA LEU A 499 3.86 -28.86 -46.85
C LEU A 499 4.95 -29.17 -45.83
N GLU A 500 6.17 -29.25 -46.33
CA GLU A 500 7.34 -29.37 -45.46
C GLU A 500 7.57 -28.08 -44.68
N ILE A 501 7.71 -28.21 -43.38
CA ILE A 501 8.22 -27.12 -42.51
C ILE A 501 9.73 -27.12 -42.66
N ALA A 502 10.30 -26.10 -43.30
CA ALA A 502 11.73 -25.94 -43.47
C ALA A 502 12.40 -25.59 -42.14
N SER A 503 11.82 -24.65 -41.37
CA SER A 503 12.30 -24.23 -40.07
C SER A 503 11.21 -23.62 -39.20
N ILE A 504 11.47 -23.51 -37.92
CA ILE A 504 10.64 -22.84 -36.93
C ILE A 504 11.44 -21.71 -36.28
N ASP A 505 10.83 -20.54 -36.06
CA ASP A 505 11.33 -19.53 -35.18
C ASP A 505 10.54 -19.53 -33.87
N PHE A 506 11.23 -19.31 -32.77
CA PHE A 506 10.59 -19.09 -31.47
C PHE A 506 10.76 -17.62 -31.07
N VAL A 507 9.65 -16.92 -30.82
CA VAL A 507 9.61 -15.47 -30.67
C VAL A 507 8.88 -15.11 -29.38
N SER A 508 9.55 -14.36 -28.50
CA SER A 508 8.93 -13.79 -27.29
C SER A 508 7.99 -12.63 -27.66
N SER A 509 6.88 -12.51 -26.95
CA SER A 509 6.00 -11.33 -27.01
C SER A 509 6.51 -10.18 -26.12
N VAL A 510 7.64 -10.35 -25.44
CA VAL A 510 8.26 -9.37 -24.51
C VAL A 510 7.28 -8.87 -23.46
N THR A 511 6.47 -9.78 -22.95
CA THR A 511 5.64 -9.55 -21.76
C THR A 511 6.50 -9.66 -20.49
N ASP A 512 5.88 -9.57 -19.30
CA ASP A 512 6.61 -9.82 -18.05
C ASP A 512 7.08 -11.28 -17.94
N ALA A 513 6.41 -12.22 -18.62
CA ALA A 513 6.81 -13.61 -18.66
C ALA A 513 7.97 -13.86 -19.64
N ALA A 514 8.92 -14.67 -19.20
CA ALA A 514 10.04 -15.18 -20.00
C ALA A 514 9.77 -16.62 -20.44
N PRO A 515 9.36 -16.85 -21.70
CA PRO A 515 9.05 -18.19 -22.20
C PRO A 515 10.31 -18.97 -22.52
N PHE A 516 10.25 -20.29 -22.32
CA PHE A 516 11.29 -21.22 -22.71
C PHE A 516 10.72 -22.57 -23.12
N PHE A 517 11.48 -23.34 -23.89
CA PHE A 517 11.17 -24.76 -24.09
C PHE A 517 12.44 -25.63 -24.01
N VAL A 518 12.24 -26.91 -23.75
CA VAL A 518 13.30 -27.91 -23.55
C VAL A 518 13.22 -29.07 -24.54
N GLY A 519 12.11 -29.20 -25.27
CA GLY A 519 11.89 -30.27 -26.25
C GLY A 519 10.88 -29.88 -27.33
N LEU A 520 11.10 -30.37 -28.53
CA LEU A 520 10.26 -30.19 -29.71
C LEU A 520 10.12 -31.52 -30.47
N THR A 521 8.91 -31.93 -30.76
CA THR A 521 8.62 -33.19 -31.44
C THR A 521 7.56 -32.98 -32.52
N LEU A 522 7.66 -33.71 -33.62
CA LEU A 522 6.72 -33.71 -34.74
C LEU A 522 5.98 -35.03 -34.81
N GLU A 523 4.71 -34.99 -35.21
CA GLU A 523 3.87 -36.13 -35.51
C GLU A 523 3.23 -36.00 -36.88
#